data_dbb3659af30ae454a6bee8be2084d7e3
#
_entry.id   dbb3659af30ae454a6bee8be2084d7e3
#
_cell.length_a   1.000
_cell.length_b   1.000
_cell.length_c   1.000
_cell.angle_alpha   90.00
_cell.angle_beta   90.00
_cell.angle_gamma   90.00
#
_symmetry.space_group_name_H-M   'P 1'
#
loop_
_entity.id
_entity.type
_entity.pdbx_description
1 polymer ?
#
loop_
_entity_poly.entity_id
_entity_poly.type
_entity_poly.pdbx_seq_one_letter_code
_entity_poly.pdbx_strand_id
1 'polypeptide(L)'
;STAEPSVSASPTLPAGSRVLTASDTRTGVNARVTVTPAKGWIRLAVKAQGIDPGEHCRLTAITRSGDRVAAGSWVVAAKPDPDAPPVSGSAVVAPDDLAAVEIATVAGKVLVTVRA
;
A
#
# COMPACT_ATOMS: atom_id res chain seq x y z
N SER A 1 30.19 -12.58 -11.99
CA SER A 1 29.87 -12.37 -11.64
C SER A 1 29.48 -12.08 -11.32
N THR A 2 29.42 -12.08 -11.25
CA THR A 2 29.06 -11.68 -10.81
C THR A 2 28.31 -11.22 -10.60
N ALA A 3 28.14 -11.24 -10.63
CA ALA A 3 27.49 -10.70 -10.41
C ALA A 3 26.75 -10.37 -10.14
N GLU A 4 26.64 -10.28 -10.09
CA GLU A 4 26.05 -9.84 -9.80
C GLU A 4 25.35 -9.45 -9.81
N PRO A 5 25.38 -9.63 -9.79
CA PRO A 5 24.62 -9.09 -9.77
C PRO A 5 23.82 -8.49 -9.66
N SER A 6 23.87 -8.72 -9.85
CA SER A 6 23.23 -7.95 -9.89
C SER A 6 22.28 -7.66 -9.66
N VAL A 7 22.28 -8.41 -9.65
CA VAL A 7 21.30 -7.89 -9.30
C VAL A 7 21.00 -6.64 -8.88
N SER A 8 21.49 -6.21 -8.88
CA SER A 8 21.50 -4.85 -8.46
C SER A 8 20.46 -3.98 -9.11
N ALA A 9 20.01 -4.32 -10.27
CA ALA A 9 18.99 -3.56 -10.97
C ALA A 9 17.64 -3.63 -10.28
N SER A 10 17.39 -4.66 -9.51
CA SER A 10 16.14 -4.84 -8.82
C SER A 10 16.25 -4.36 -7.37
N PRO A 11 15.32 -3.54 -6.89
CA PRO A 11 15.32 -3.19 -5.47
C PRO A 11 15.23 -4.44 -4.62
N THR A 12 16.06 -4.51 -3.61
CA THR A 12 15.99 -5.60 -2.65
C THR A 12 14.98 -5.23 -1.57
N LEU A 13 13.94 -6.03 -1.43
CA LEU A 13 12.97 -5.84 -0.37
C LEU A 13 13.53 -6.36 0.95
N PRO A 14 13.22 -5.71 2.08
CA PRO A 14 13.59 -6.24 3.39
C PRO A 14 13.04 -7.64 3.60
N ALA A 15 13.72 -8.42 4.42
CA ALA A 15 13.32 -9.78 4.71
C ALA A 15 11.89 -9.83 5.26
N GLY A 16 11.10 -10.77 4.75
CA GLY A 16 9.71 -10.94 5.14
C GLY A 16 8.73 -10.00 4.44
N SER A 17 9.21 -9.09 3.58
CA SER A 17 8.32 -8.20 2.84
C SER A 17 7.43 -8.97 1.88
N ARG A 18 6.19 -8.52 1.74
CA ARG A 18 5.21 -9.09 0.83
C ARG A 18 4.66 -8.02 -0.09
N VAL A 19 4.36 -8.39 -1.32
CA VAL A 19 3.70 -7.51 -2.29
C VAL A 19 2.28 -8.03 -2.50
N LEU A 20 1.31 -7.17 -2.22
CA LEU A 20 -0.10 -7.48 -2.38
C LEU A 20 -0.67 -6.59 -3.48
N THR A 21 -1.53 -7.16 -4.32
CA THR A 21 -2.16 -6.40 -5.40
C THR A 21 -3.66 -6.64 -5.40
N ALA A 22 -4.39 -5.64 -5.84
CA ALA A 22 -5.83 -5.75 -6.03
C ALA A 22 -6.32 -4.75 -7.05
N SER A 23 -7.45 -5.06 -7.66
CA SER A 23 -8.17 -4.19 -8.58
C SER A 23 -9.63 -4.17 -8.19
N ASP A 24 -10.27 -3.00 -8.27
CA ASP A 24 -11.70 -2.87 -8.03
C ASP A 24 -12.35 -2.44 -9.33
N THR A 25 -13.20 -3.32 -9.88
CA THR A 25 -13.86 -3.04 -11.17
C THR A 25 -14.92 -1.96 -11.05
N ARG A 26 -15.48 -1.73 -9.86
CA ARG A 26 -16.51 -0.70 -9.66
C ARG A 26 -15.91 0.69 -9.68
N THR A 27 -14.72 0.85 -9.16
CA THR A 27 -14.05 2.16 -9.06
C THR A 27 -12.98 2.34 -10.13
N GLY A 28 -12.50 1.26 -10.73
CA GLY A 28 -11.39 1.30 -11.68
C GLY A 28 -10.04 1.49 -11.03
N VAL A 29 -9.94 1.33 -9.71
CA VAL A 29 -8.70 1.56 -8.96
C VAL A 29 -7.91 0.27 -8.86
N ASN A 30 -6.62 0.35 -9.20
CA ASN A 30 -5.65 -0.72 -9.01
C ASN A 30 -4.67 -0.30 -7.93
N ALA A 31 -4.30 -1.20 -7.05
CA ALA A 31 -3.35 -0.89 -6.01
C ALA A 31 -2.31 -1.99 -5.84
N ARG A 32 -1.10 -1.57 -5.55
CA ARG A 32 0.00 -2.45 -5.20
C ARG A 32 0.53 -1.98 -3.86
N VAL A 33 0.51 -2.87 -2.89
CA VAL A 33 0.93 -2.57 -1.52
C VAL A 33 2.09 -3.48 -1.15
N THR A 34 3.21 -2.88 -0.78
CA THR A 34 4.35 -3.62 -0.22
C THR A 34 4.27 -3.51 1.29
N VAL A 35 4.17 -4.65 1.95
CA VAL A 35 4.11 -4.75 3.41
C VAL A 35 5.46 -5.19 3.92
N THR A 36 6.11 -4.35 4.71
CA THR A 36 7.40 -4.66 5.33
C THR A 36 7.18 -4.87 6.82
N PRO A 37 7.43 -6.09 7.34
CA PRO A 37 7.23 -6.35 8.76
C PRO A 37 8.28 -5.66 9.61
N ALA A 38 7.85 -5.21 10.78
CA ALA A 38 8.71 -4.71 11.82
C ALA A 38 8.31 -5.39 13.13
N LYS A 39 8.96 -5.04 14.22
CA LYS A 39 8.68 -5.68 15.48
C LYS A 39 7.44 -5.06 16.12
N GLY A 40 6.30 -5.73 15.97
CA GLY A 40 5.01 -5.28 16.51
C GLY A 40 4.29 -4.25 15.65
N TRP A 41 4.79 -3.94 14.45
CA TRP A 41 4.13 -3.01 13.54
C TRP A 41 4.51 -3.33 12.09
N ILE A 42 3.88 -2.63 11.16
CA ILE A 42 4.16 -2.82 9.73
C ILE A 42 4.41 -1.47 9.07
N ARG A 43 5.23 -1.52 8.03
CA ARG A 43 5.45 -0.40 7.13
C ARG A 43 4.78 -0.72 5.81
N LEU A 44 4.15 0.28 5.21
CA LEU A 44 3.41 0.13 3.97
C LEU A 44 3.97 1.07 2.91
N ALA A 45 4.07 0.57 1.69
CA ALA A 45 4.38 1.38 0.51
C ALA A 45 3.30 1.09 -0.53
N VAL A 46 2.61 2.12 -1.00
CA VAL A 46 1.43 1.98 -1.84
C VAL A 46 1.62 2.69 -3.16
N LYS A 47 1.37 1.98 -4.26
CA LYS A 47 1.20 2.57 -5.58
C LYS A 47 -0.21 2.25 -6.04
N ALA A 48 -0.98 3.29 -6.33
CA ALA A 48 -2.36 3.15 -6.79
C ALA A 48 -2.55 3.90 -8.10
N GLN A 49 -3.41 3.35 -8.95
CA GLN A 49 -3.75 3.93 -10.24
C GLN A 49 -5.26 3.95 -10.39
N GLY A 50 -5.75 4.89 -11.18
CA GLY A 50 -7.20 4.99 -11.44
C GLY A 50 -7.94 5.88 -10.46
N ILE A 51 -7.24 6.54 -9.54
CA ILE A 51 -7.86 7.50 -8.62
C ILE A 51 -7.81 8.89 -9.27
N ASP A 52 -8.90 9.64 -9.18
CA ASP A 52 -8.99 10.96 -9.78
C ASP A 52 -7.95 11.92 -9.19
N PRO A 53 -7.32 12.75 -10.02
CA PRO A 53 -6.39 13.77 -9.52
C PRO A 53 -7.07 14.71 -8.53
N GLY A 54 -6.32 15.07 -7.48
CA GLY A 54 -6.83 15.97 -6.43
C GLY A 54 -7.64 15.27 -5.36
N GLU A 55 -7.89 13.99 -5.50
CA GLU A 55 -8.63 13.23 -4.50
C GLU A 55 -7.81 13.06 -3.22
N HIS A 56 -8.44 13.31 -2.08
CA HIS A 56 -7.83 13.09 -0.78
C HIS A 56 -8.11 11.65 -0.34
N CYS A 57 -7.07 10.88 -0.13
CA CYS A 57 -7.15 9.45 0.16
C CYS A 57 -6.64 9.13 1.54
N ARG A 58 -7.15 8.03 2.07
CA ARG A 58 -6.78 7.49 3.39
C ARG A 58 -6.40 6.03 3.24
N LEU A 59 -5.32 5.65 3.91
CA LEU A 59 -4.82 4.28 3.97
C LEU A 59 -5.14 3.71 5.34
N THR A 60 -5.79 2.56 5.38
CA THR A 60 -6.21 1.91 6.62
C THR A 60 -5.78 0.46 6.60
N ALA A 61 -5.12 0.01 7.67
CA ALA A 61 -4.81 -1.40 7.87
C ALA A 61 -5.97 -2.04 8.64
N ILE A 62 -6.38 -3.22 8.21
CA ILE A 62 -7.47 -3.96 8.83
C ILE A 62 -6.91 -5.24 9.42
N THR A 63 -7.15 -5.49 10.70
CA THR A 63 -6.68 -6.68 11.38
C THR A 63 -7.63 -7.86 11.13
N ARG A 64 -7.17 -9.06 11.50
CA ARG A 64 -7.99 -10.27 11.34
C ARG A 64 -9.24 -10.23 12.22
N SER A 65 -9.22 -9.49 13.31
CA SER A 65 -10.40 -9.28 14.15
C SER A 65 -11.33 -8.18 13.63
N GLY A 66 -10.93 -7.48 12.58
CA GLY A 66 -11.75 -6.42 11.99
C GLY A 66 -11.44 -5.02 12.51
N ASP A 67 -10.43 -4.87 13.36
CA ASP A 67 -10.02 -3.55 13.82
C ASP A 67 -9.40 -2.76 12.68
N ARG A 68 -9.61 -1.45 12.70
CA ARG A 68 -9.13 -0.55 11.66
C ARG A 68 -8.10 0.40 12.24
N VAL A 69 -6.92 0.41 11.64
CA VAL A 69 -5.79 1.23 12.11
C VAL A 69 -5.38 2.17 11.00
N ALA A 70 -5.43 3.47 11.25
CA ALA A 70 -5.01 4.46 10.26
C ALA A 70 -3.51 4.28 9.97
N ALA A 71 -3.15 4.26 8.68
CA ALA A 71 -1.78 4.04 8.26
C ALA A 71 -1.21 5.21 7.46
N GLY A 72 -2.03 6.13 7.00
CA GLY A 72 -1.57 7.29 6.26
C GLY A 72 -2.65 7.95 5.45
N SER A 73 -2.30 9.06 4.83
CA SER A 73 -3.19 9.79 3.93
C SER A 73 -2.35 10.55 2.91
N TRP A 74 -2.95 10.82 1.76
CA TRP A 74 -2.26 11.58 0.72
C TRP A 74 -3.27 12.21 -0.23
N VAL A 75 -2.77 13.10 -1.09
CA VAL A 75 -3.54 13.70 -2.18
C VAL A 75 -2.99 13.19 -3.49
N VAL A 76 -3.87 12.75 -4.38
CA VAL A 76 -3.46 12.25 -5.70
C VAL A 76 -2.95 13.42 -6.54
N ALA A 77 -1.76 13.25 -7.13
CA ALA A 77 -1.12 14.29 -7.92
C ALA A 77 -1.95 14.63 -9.16
N ALA A 78 -1.93 15.91 -9.55
CA ALA A 78 -2.66 16.37 -10.72
C ALA A 78 -2.14 15.74 -12.01
N LYS A 79 -0.85 15.41 -12.06
CA LYS A 79 -0.24 14.74 -13.21
C LYS A 79 0.36 13.43 -12.75
N PRO A 80 0.02 12.31 -13.40
CA PRO A 80 0.65 11.04 -13.09
C PRO A 80 2.15 11.12 -13.32
N ASP A 81 2.92 10.62 -12.39
CA ASP A 81 4.36 10.51 -12.50
C ASP A 81 4.75 9.06 -12.20
N PRO A 82 5.08 8.25 -13.23
CA PRO A 82 5.44 6.85 -13.01
C PRO A 82 6.71 6.68 -12.20
N ASP A 83 7.54 7.73 -12.11
CA ASP A 83 8.78 7.70 -11.34
C ASP A 83 8.58 8.22 -9.91
N ALA A 84 7.38 8.66 -9.55
CA ALA A 84 7.12 9.14 -8.20
C ALA A 84 7.31 8.02 -7.18
N PRO A 85 7.86 8.34 -6.00
CA PRO A 85 7.98 7.32 -4.97
C PRO A 85 6.59 6.85 -4.51
N PRO A 86 6.48 5.62 -4.03
CA PRO A 86 5.22 5.14 -3.49
C PRO A 86 4.82 5.94 -2.25
N VAL A 87 3.52 5.98 -1.98
CA VAL A 87 3.01 6.57 -0.74
C VAL A 87 3.43 5.67 0.41
N SER A 88 4.05 6.26 1.43
CA SER A 88 4.52 5.52 2.60
C SER A 88 3.55 5.67 3.75
N GLY A 89 3.35 4.60 4.49
CA GLY A 89 2.55 4.59 5.69
C GLY A 89 3.08 3.58 6.69
N SER A 90 2.50 3.59 7.86
CA SER A 90 2.82 2.60 8.90
C SER A 90 1.61 2.40 9.79
N ALA A 91 1.53 1.23 10.41
CA ALA A 91 0.44 0.89 11.30
C ALA A 91 0.95 -0.01 12.42
N VAL A 92 0.43 0.21 13.63
CA VAL A 92 0.73 -0.66 14.77
C VAL A 92 -0.22 -1.85 14.70
N VAL A 93 0.18 -2.80 13.86
CA VAL A 93 -0.52 -4.06 13.63
C VAL A 93 0.57 -5.12 13.57
N ALA A 94 0.40 -6.20 14.31
CA ALA A 94 1.36 -7.31 14.23
C ALA A 94 1.37 -7.83 12.78
N PRO A 95 2.54 -8.10 12.19
CA PRO A 95 2.61 -8.49 10.78
C PRO A 95 1.74 -9.68 10.41
N ASP A 96 1.56 -10.64 11.30
CA ASP A 96 0.73 -11.81 11.05
C ASP A 96 -0.77 -11.57 11.36
N ASP A 97 -1.12 -10.41 11.90
CA ASP A 97 -2.50 -10.03 12.20
C ASP A 97 -3.12 -9.16 11.09
N LEU A 98 -2.37 -8.84 10.07
CA LEU A 98 -2.88 -8.04 8.96
C LEU A 98 -3.80 -8.87 8.08
N ALA A 99 -5.05 -8.45 7.94
CA ALA A 99 -6.02 -9.10 7.07
C ALA A 99 -6.15 -8.39 5.72
N ALA A 100 -6.10 -7.06 5.70
CA ALA A 100 -6.28 -6.29 4.48
C ALA A 100 -5.76 -4.87 4.66
N VAL A 101 -5.58 -4.19 3.52
CA VAL A 101 -5.26 -2.77 3.47
C VAL A 101 -6.33 -2.10 2.60
N GLU A 102 -6.95 -1.07 3.11
CA GLU A 102 -8.04 -0.37 2.42
C GLU A 102 -7.58 1.02 2.00
N ILE A 103 -7.88 1.37 0.76
CA ILE A 103 -7.72 2.73 0.26
C ILE A 103 -9.11 3.31 0.08
N ALA A 104 -9.38 4.43 0.74
CA ALA A 104 -10.66 5.11 0.67
C ALA A 104 -10.45 6.62 0.56
N THR A 105 -11.47 7.34 0.09
CA THR A 105 -11.45 8.79 0.16
C THR A 105 -11.67 9.22 1.60
N VAL A 106 -11.25 10.44 1.94
CA VAL A 106 -11.50 10.98 3.29
C VAL A 106 -13.00 11.15 3.55
N ALA A 107 -13.80 11.21 2.50
CA ALA A 107 -15.27 11.25 2.61
C ALA A 107 -15.89 9.89 2.92
N GLY A 108 -15.09 8.80 2.88
CA GLY A 108 -15.55 7.48 3.25
C GLY A 108 -15.83 6.52 2.09
N LYS A 109 -15.60 6.94 0.85
CA LYS A 109 -15.80 6.05 -0.30
C LYS A 109 -14.63 5.09 -0.42
N VAL A 110 -14.89 3.79 -0.29
CA VAL A 110 -13.88 2.75 -0.46
C VAL A 110 -13.53 2.63 -1.94
N LEU A 111 -12.25 2.78 -2.26
CA LEU A 111 -11.75 2.72 -3.65
C LEU A 111 -11.25 1.32 -3.99
N VAL A 112 -10.51 0.70 -3.11
CA VAL A 112 -10.01 -0.66 -3.30
C VAL A 112 -9.62 -1.25 -1.95
N THR A 113 -9.84 -2.56 -1.80
CA THR A 113 -9.40 -3.31 -0.62
C THR A 113 -8.40 -4.37 -1.09
N VAL A 114 -7.20 -4.33 -0.53
CA VAL A 114 -6.12 -5.24 -0.88
C VAL A 114 -5.99 -6.26 0.25
N ARG A 115 -6.32 -7.51 -0.03
CA ARG A 115 -6.28 -8.57 0.98
C ARG A 115 -4.87 -9.11 1.14
N ALA A 116 -4.52 -9.37 2.38
CA ALA A 116 -3.23 -9.96 2.72
C ALA A 116 -3.20 -11.46 2.42
#